data_31998283c976b87455003c15a6a8ed6d
#
_entry.id   31998283c976b87455003c15a6a8ed6d
#
_cell.length_a   1.000
_cell.length_b   1.000
_cell.length_c   1.000
_cell.angle_alpha   90.00
_cell.angle_beta   90.00
_cell.angle_gamma   90.00
#
_symmetry.space_group_name_H-M   'P 1'
#
loop_
_entity.id
_entity.type
_entity.pdbx_description
1 polymer ?
#
loop_
_entity_poly.entity_id
_entity_poly.type
_entity_poly.pdbx_seq_one_letter_code
_entity_poly.pdbx_strand_id
1 'polypeptide(L)' 'MCPLIGEVRLFPYGKIPAGWLACAGQTLYITAYPRLYMLIGTRFGGDGKQNFKLPDLQKKSPDNMIYCVAVEGEFPDVWE' A
#
# COMPACT_ATOMS: atom_id res chain seq x y z
N MET A 1 -16.24 -9.18 -0.33
CA MET A 1 -14.95 -9.89 -0.21
C MET A 1 -13.90 -8.91 0.27
N CYS A 2 -13.14 -9.29 1.30
CA CYS A 2 -12.10 -8.41 1.83
C CYS A 2 -10.81 -8.59 1.06
N PRO A 3 -10.12 -7.50 0.74
CA PRO A 3 -8.80 -7.65 0.12
C PRO A 3 -7.78 -8.16 1.13
N LEU A 4 -6.65 -8.63 0.63
CA LEU A 4 -5.51 -8.93 1.49
C LEU A 4 -4.70 -7.66 1.67
N ILE A 5 -4.26 -7.40 2.88
CA ILE A 5 -3.39 -6.26 3.14
C ILE A 5 -2.14 -6.38 2.29
N GLY A 6 -1.74 -5.31 1.65
CA GLY A 6 -0.60 -5.31 0.75
C GLY A 6 -0.92 -5.66 -0.70
N GLU A 7 -2.16 -6.04 -0.96
CA GLU A 7 -2.59 -6.31 -2.32
C GLU A 7 -2.54 -5.02 -3.14
N VAL A 8 -2.06 -5.09 -4.37
CA VAL A 8 -1.97 -3.92 -5.25
C VAL A 8 -2.94 -4.13 -6.40
N ARG A 9 -3.78 -3.15 -6.65
CA ARG A 9 -4.73 -3.19 -7.74
C ARG A 9 -4.78 -1.84 -8.46
N LEU A 10 -5.27 -1.86 -9.68
CA LEU A 10 -5.42 -0.69 -10.50
C LEU A 10 -6.86 -0.19 -10.40
N PHE A 11 -7.02 1.08 -10.04
CA PHE A 11 -8.35 1.70 -9.91
C PHE A 11 -8.45 2.91 -10.83
N PRO A 12 -9.67 3.32 -11.21
CA PRO A 12 -9.84 4.56 -11.95
C PRO A 12 -9.36 5.74 -11.12
N TYR A 13 -8.72 6.68 -11.78
CA TYR A 13 -8.19 7.86 -11.12
C TYR A 13 -9.31 8.59 -10.40
N GLY A 14 -9.06 8.95 -9.15
CA GLY A 14 -10.05 9.67 -8.36
C GLY A 14 -11.12 8.80 -7.72
N LYS A 15 -11.07 7.48 -7.91
CA LYS A 15 -12.07 6.57 -7.38
C LYS A 15 -11.44 5.52 -6.47
N ILE A 16 -10.64 5.96 -5.52
CA ILE A 16 -9.95 5.04 -4.63
C ILE A 16 -10.88 4.65 -3.49
N PRO A 17 -11.22 3.36 -3.34
CA PRO A 17 -12.12 2.92 -2.27
C PRO A 17 -11.50 3.09 -0.89
N ALA A 18 -12.35 3.12 0.13
CA ALA A 18 -11.87 3.12 1.51
C ALA A 18 -11.04 1.87 1.77
N GLY A 19 -9.98 2.01 2.55
CA GLY A 19 -9.08 0.90 2.84
C GLY A 19 -7.95 0.73 1.85
N TRP A 20 -7.86 1.62 0.87
CA TRP A 20 -6.81 1.59 -0.13
C TRP A 20 -6.11 2.95 -0.18
N LEU A 21 -4.82 2.93 -0.48
CA LEU A 21 -4.04 4.16 -0.68
C LEU A 21 -3.30 4.09 -2.00
N ALA A 22 -3.16 5.23 -2.65
CA ALA A 22 -2.40 5.29 -3.90
C ALA A 22 -0.95 4.94 -3.65
N CYS A 23 -0.34 4.24 -4.61
CA CYS A 23 1.09 3.92 -4.55
C CYS A 23 1.87 5.10 -5.12
N ALA A 24 2.03 6.13 -4.31
CA ALA A 24 2.63 7.40 -4.73
C ALA A 24 3.90 7.74 -3.98
N GLY A 25 4.49 6.77 -3.30
CA GLY A 25 5.74 7.01 -2.58
C GLY A 25 5.59 7.77 -1.29
N GLN A 26 4.37 7.93 -0.79
CA GLN A 26 4.14 8.70 0.42
C GLN A 26 4.65 7.97 1.65
N THR A 27 4.94 8.76 2.69
CA THR A 27 5.42 8.22 3.95
C THR A 27 4.25 7.91 4.86
N LEU A 28 4.25 6.73 5.46
CA LEU A 28 3.23 6.31 6.42
C LEU A 28 3.90 6.03 7.76
N TYR A 29 3.13 6.24 8.83
CA TYR A 29 3.64 5.90 10.16
C TYR A 29 3.37 4.44 10.45
N ILE A 30 4.37 3.77 11.04
CA ILE A 30 4.25 2.35 11.38
C ILE A 30 3.12 2.14 12.37
N THR A 31 2.92 3.08 13.31
CA THR A 31 1.86 2.93 14.30
C THR A 31 0.47 3.02 13.68
N ALA A 32 0.33 3.68 12.55
CA ALA A 32 -0.95 3.77 11.86
C ALA A 32 -1.24 2.55 11.00
N TYR A 33 -0.19 1.92 10.47
CA TYR A 33 -0.37 0.80 9.55
C TYR A 33 0.60 -0.34 9.91
N PRO A 34 0.51 -0.87 11.13
CA PRO A 34 1.50 -1.85 11.57
C PRO A 34 1.48 -3.14 10.76
N ARG A 35 0.29 -3.59 10.33
CA ARG A 35 0.20 -4.82 9.56
C ARG A 35 0.80 -4.68 8.17
N LEU A 36 0.59 -3.52 7.55
CA LEU A 36 1.17 -3.27 6.25
C LEU A 36 2.69 -3.21 6.35
N TYR A 37 3.19 -2.57 7.41
CA TYR A 37 4.63 -2.50 7.63
C TYR A 37 5.23 -3.90 7.81
N MET A 38 4.52 -4.81 8.48
CA MET A 38 5.02 -6.17 8.64
C MET A 38 5.21 -6.89 7.31
N LEU A 39 4.46 -6.48 6.30
CA LEU A 39 4.57 -7.11 4.99
C LEU A 39 5.61 -6.46 4.10
N ILE A 40 5.67 -5.14 4.08
CA ILE A 40 6.55 -4.46 3.13
C ILE A 40 7.79 -3.86 3.76
N GLY A 41 7.79 -3.62 5.06
CA GLY A 41 8.97 -3.08 5.73
C GLY A 41 9.44 -1.78 5.10
N THR A 42 10.75 -1.61 4.98
CA THR A 42 11.33 -0.40 4.41
C THR A 42 11.86 -0.63 3.00
N ARG A 43 11.30 -1.60 2.28
CA ARG A 43 11.77 -1.90 0.92
C ARG A 43 11.68 -0.71 -0.01
N PHE A 44 10.75 0.21 0.23
CA PHE A 44 10.54 1.37 -0.62
C PHE A 44 10.96 2.65 0.06
N GLY A 45 11.55 2.56 1.24
CA GLY A 45 12.08 3.71 1.97
C GLY A 45 11.55 3.83 3.38
N GLY A 46 11.93 4.90 4.06
CA GLY A 46 11.55 5.13 5.44
C GLY A 46 12.69 4.79 6.39
N ASP A 47 12.52 5.15 7.68
CA ASP A 47 13.58 4.90 8.65
C ASP A 47 13.43 3.55 9.37
N GLY A 48 12.27 2.91 9.25
CA GLY A 48 12.05 1.61 9.88
C GLY A 48 11.85 1.68 11.38
N LYS A 49 11.78 2.88 11.95
CA LYS A 49 11.56 3.06 13.38
C LYS A 49 10.21 3.69 13.64
N GLN A 50 9.89 4.73 12.90
CA GLN A 50 8.62 5.43 13.04
C GLN A 50 7.82 5.44 11.76
N ASN A 51 8.48 5.32 10.62
CA ASN A 51 7.81 5.44 9.34
C ASN A 51 8.37 4.49 8.30
N PHE A 52 7.62 4.33 7.23
CA PHE A 52 8.02 3.58 6.06
C PHE A 52 7.33 4.22 4.86
N LYS A 53 7.79 3.87 3.66
CA LYS A 53 7.23 4.46 2.45
C LYS A 53 6.57 3.42 1.57
N LEU A 54 5.54 3.85 0.86
CA LEU A 54 4.90 3.04 -0.15
C LEU A 54 5.68 3.12 -1.46
N PRO A 55 5.53 2.11 -2.32
CA PRO A 55 6.15 2.20 -3.65
C PRO A 55 5.53 3.33 -4.46
N ASP A 56 6.32 3.90 -5.36
CA ASP A 56 5.83 4.93 -6.26
C ASP A 56 5.62 4.28 -7.62
N LEU A 57 4.39 3.98 -7.94
CA LEU A 57 4.03 3.32 -9.19
C LEU A 57 3.31 4.27 -10.14
N GLN A 58 3.31 5.56 -9.85
CA GLN A 58 2.57 6.50 -10.67
C GLN A 58 3.04 6.52 -12.12
N LYS A 59 4.34 6.41 -12.34
CA LYS A 59 4.87 6.43 -13.69
C LYS A 59 4.52 5.19 -14.50
N LYS A 60 4.12 4.13 -13.81
CA LYS A 60 3.78 2.87 -14.47
C LYS A 60 2.28 2.73 -14.67
N SER A 61 1.50 3.68 -14.16
CA SER A 61 0.05 3.61 -14.26
C SER A 61 -0.42 4.02 -15.66
N PRO A 62 -1.40 3.33 -16.23
CA PRO A 62 -2.03 3.79 -17.47
C PRO A 62 -2.75 5.11 -17.26
N ASP A 63 -3.07 5.79 -18.36
CA ASP A 63 -3.82 7.03 -18.28
C ASP A 63 -5.15 6.80 -17.58
N ASN A 64 -5.50 7.72 -16.69
CA ASN A 64 -6.78 7.69 -15.95
C ASN A 64 -6.90 6.52 -14.98
N MET A 65 -5.83 5.82 -14.69
CA MET A 65 -5.81 4.73 -13.73
C MET A 65 -4.68 4.97 -12.74
N ILE A 66 -4.79 4.38 -11.56
CA ILE A 66 -3.75 4.52 -10.55
C ILE A 66 -3.62 3.22 -9.78
N TYR A 67 -2.40 2.81 -9.51
CA TYR A 67 -2.14 1.65 -8.66
C TYR A 67 -2.36 2.02 -7.21
N CYS A 68 -3.07 1.17 -6.48
CA CYS A 68 -3.34 1.38 -5.07
C CYS A 68 -2.99 0.13 -4.29
N VAL A 69 -2.67 0.31 -3.01
CA VAL A 69 -2.34 -0.79 -2.13
C VAL A 69 -3.39 -0.87 -1.03
N ALA A 70 -3.80 -2.09 -0.71
CA ALA A 70 -4.77 -2.31 0.37
C ALA A 70 -4.06 -2.12 1.72
N VAL A 71 -4.60 -1.21 2.54
CA VAL A 71 -4.08 -0.98 3.88
C VAL A 71 -4.97 -1.56 4.95
N GLU A 72 -6.16 -2.04 4.57
CA GLU A 72 -7.10 -2.70 5.45
C GLU A 72 -7.57 -3.97 4.78
N GLY A 73 -7.91 -4.97 5.58
CA GLY A 73 -8.39 -6.23 5.06
C GLY A 73 -7.79 -7.37 5.87
N GLU A 74 -7.72 -8.55 5.26
CA GLU A 74 -7.17 -9.72 5.92
C GLU A 74 -5.67 -9.74 5.79
N PHE A 75 -5.00 -10.12 6.86
CA PHE A 75 -3.56 -10.28 6.83
C PHE A 75 -3.24 -11.58 6.08
N PRO A 76 -2.39 -11.55 5.08
CA PRO A 76 -2.10 -12.76 4.33
C PRO A 76 -1.40 -13.79 5.21
N ASP A 77 -1.84 -15.03 5.06
CA ASP A 77 -1.26 -16.13 5.80
C ASP A 77 -0.29 -16.81 4.87
N VAL A 78 0.86 -16.19 4.70
CA VAL A 78 1.59 -16.56 3.62
C VAL A 78 2.71 -17.36 3.69
N TRP A 79 3.20 -17.53 4.72
CA TRP A 79 4.42 -18.01 4.63
C TRP A 79 4.69 -19.30 4.64
N GLU A 80 5.03 -19.59 4.12
CA GLU A 80 5.65 -20.48 4.36
C GLU A 80 6.60 -20.53 3.89
#